data_968cba76d5d9237302e6e03a6322f34e
#
_entry.id   968cba76d5d9237302e6e03a6322f34e
#
_cell.length_a   1.000
_cell.length_b   1.000
_cell.length_c   1.000
_cell.angle_alpha   90.00
_cell.angle_beta   90.00
_cell.angle_gamma   90.00
#
_symmetry.space_group_name_H-M   'P 1'
#
loop_
_entity.id
_entity.type
_entity.pdbx_description
1 polymer ?
#
loop_
_entity_poly.entity_id
_entity_poly.type
_entity_poly.pdbx_seq_one_letter_code
_entity_poly.pdbx_strand_id
1 'polypeptide(L)'
;MIHKIQTVQQGSQITFATTCPHCGNNGTFQNVFGHDTFEKGFHFWYGSRKCPNPKCNGHIFFISDNGGNLIKTYPSLKITFDSEKIPDRIKHTFDEALTCHGNNCFTASAIMIRKTLEEICLDKTSEGKNLFKRIENLKSKIVLPQELIDGMQELRLLGNDAAHIEANTFEQIGKDELEISIEFTKEILKAVYQYESLLEKLRSLKKED
;
A
#
# COMPACT_ATOMS: atom_id res chain seq x y z
N MET A 1 24.42 6.91 3.33
CA MET A 1 25.71 6.16 3.38
C MET A 1 26.05 5.76 1.95
N ILE A 2 27.19 6.18 1.42
CA ILE A 2 27.63 5.82 0.05
C ILE A 2 28.40 4.50 0.19
N HIS A 3 27.82 3.41 -0.33
CA HIS A 3 28.48 2.11 -0.38
C HIS A 3 29.43 2.08 -1.58
N LYS A 4 30.74 1.92 -1.34
CA LYS A 4 31.69 1.61 -2.40
C LYS A 4 31.64 0.12 -2.69
N ILE A 5 31.27 -0.25 -3.91
CA ILE A 5 31.38 -1.63 -4.39
C ILE A 5 32.88 -1.95 -4.52
N GLN A 6 33.40 -2.81 -3.66
CA GLN A 6 34.82 -3.14 -3.62
C GLN A 6 35.22 -4.29 -4.55
N THR A 7 34.30 -5.24 -4.77
CA THR A 7 34.56 -6.39 -5.64
C THR A 7 33.24 -6.85 -6.26
N VAL A 8 33.22 -6.96 -7.58
CA VAL A 8 32.07 -7.41 -8.35
C VAL A 8 32.40 -8.76 -8.99
N GLN A 9 31.49 -9.72 -8.85
CA GLN A 9 31.55 -10.99 -9.55
C GLN A 9 30.24 -11.16 -10.33
N GLN A 10 30.32 -11.49 -11.61
CA GLN A 10 29.15 -11.94 -12.38
C GLN A 10 28.79 -13.35 -11.92
N GLY A 11 27.54 -13.55 -11.56
CA GLY A 11 27.07 -14.80 -10.98
C GLY A 11 25.86 -15.39 -11.70
N SER A 12 25.27 -16.38 -11.07
CA SER A 12 24.05 -17.02 -11.53
C SER A 12 22.87 -16.05 -11.52
N GLN A 13 21.84 -16.37 -12.29
CA GLN A 13 20.61 -15.61 -12.31
C GLN A 13 19.73 -15.97 -11.09
N ILE A 14 19.41 -14.98 -10.26
CA ILE A 14 18.45 -15.15 -9.17
C ILE A 14 17.04 -15.05 -9.74
N THR A 15 16.21 -16.06 -9.46
CA THR A 15 14.81 -16.09 -9.87
C THR A 15 13.91 -15.90 -8.66
N PHE A 16 12.97 -14.97 -8.73
CA PHE A 16 11.96 -14.76 -7.69
C PHE A 16 10.61 -14.41 -8.28
N ALA A 17 9.55 -14.79 -7.56
CA ALA A 17 8.18 -14.38 -7.84
C ALA A 17 7.80 -13.20 -6.93
N THR A 18 7.15 -12.20 -7.48
CA THR A 18 6.67 -11.05 -6.72
C THR A 18 5.51 -10.36 -7.44
N THR A 19 4.86 -9.42 -6.75
CA THR A 19 3.83 -8.56 -7.34
C THR A 19 4.50 -7.39 -8.07
N CYS A 20 4.09 -7.17 -9.30
CA CYS A 20 4.64 -6.07 -10.12
C CYS A 20 4.20 -4.70 -9.56
N PRO A 21 5.13 -3.79 -9.25
CA PRO A 21 4.78 -2.45 -8.77
C PRO A 21 4.14 -1.55 -9.84
N HIS A 22 4.17 -1.96 -11.11
CA HIS A 22 3.59 -1.19 -12.22
C HIS A 22 2.15 -1.62 -12.56
N CYS A 23 1.83 -2.92 -12.51
CA CYS A 23 0.53 -3.42 -12.96
C CYS A 23 -0.18 -4.36 -11.97
N GLY A 24 0.41 -4.63 -10.80
CA GLY A 24 -0.17 -5.51 -9.79
C GLY A 24 -0.14 -7.01 -10.13
N ASN A 25 0.35 -7.40 -11.31
CA ASN A 25 0.42 -8.82 -11.69
C ASN A 25 1.42 -9.58 -10.82
N ASN A 26 1.03 -10.72 -10.28
CA ASN A 26 1.91 -11.59 -9.52
C ASN A 26 2.49 -12.67 -10.43
N GLY A 27 3.78 -12.93 -10.33
CA GLY A 27 4.44 -13.95 -11.12
C GLY A 27 5.97 -13.93 -11.06
N THR A 28 6.59 -14.87 -11.73
CA THR A 28 8.05 -14.98 -11.81
C THR A 28 8.60 -13.99 -12.82
N PHE A 29 9.41 -13.08 -12.35
CA PHE A 29 10.01 -12.03 -13.18
C PHE A 29 11.15 -12.55 -14.05
N GLN A 30 11.19 -12.09 -15.31
CA GLN A 30 12.18 -12.52 -16.30
C GLN A 30 13.48 -11.71 -16.15
N ASN A 31 14.62 -12.37 -16.32
CA ASN A 31 15.90 -11.70 -16.39
C ASN A 31 15.98 -10.80 -17.64
N VAL A 32 16.56 -9.62 -17.51
CA VAL A 32 16.71 -8.65 -18.59
C VAL A 32 18.13 -8.66 -19.16
N PHE A 33 19.14 -8.84 -18.31
CA PHE A 33 20.55 -8.76 -18.66
C PHE A 33 21.27 -10.01 -18.19
N GLY A 34 21.58 -10.94 -19.00
CA GLY A 34 22.35 -12.19 -18.83
C GLY A 34 22.84 -12.61 -17.43
N HIS A 35 23.35 -11.70 -16.60
CA HIS A 35 23.92 -12.01 -15.30
C HIS A 35 23.55 -11.00 -14.23
N ASP A 36 23.37 -11.49 -13.00
CA ASP A 36 23.29 -10.66 -11.81
C ASP A 36 24.70 -10.33 -11.28
N THR A 37 24.82 -9.22 -10.58
CA THR A 37 26.06 -8.78 -9.98
C THR A 37 26.09 -9.16 -8.50
N PHE A 38 27.15 -9.83 -8.04
CA PHE A 38 27.39 -10.13 -6.63
C PHE A 38 28.45 -9.21 -6.04
N GLU A 39 28.13 -8.60 -4.92
CA GLU A 39 29.05 -7.77 -4.16
C GLU A 39 29.53 -8.55 -2.93
N LYS A 40 30.86 -8.83 -2.88
CA LYS A 40 31.44 -9.72 -1.88
C LYS A 40 31.53 -9.12 -0.48
N GLY A 41 31.65 -7.78 -0.35
CA GLY A 41 31.82 -7.11 0.93
C GLY A 41 30.55 -7.15 1.79
N PHE A 42 29.39 -7.00 1.17
CA PHE A 42 28.09 -7.00 1.84
C PHE A 42 27.27 -8.26 1.57
N HIS A 43 27.75 -9.17 0.73
CA HIS A 43 27.06 -10.39 0.34
C HIS A 43 25.68 -10.16 -0.31
N PHE A 44 25.58 -9.14 -1.17
CA PHE A 44 24.36 -8.80 -1.88
C PHE A 44 24.45 -9.12 -3.37
N TRP A 45 23.27 -9.50 -3.92
CA TRP A 45 23.05 -9.61 -5.35
C TRP A 45 22.25 -8.42 -5.86
N TYR A 46 22.58 -7.98 -7.05
CA TYR A 46 21.92 -6.87 -7.75
C TYR A 46 21.58 -7.31 -9.17
N GLY A 47 20.39 -6.94 -9.63
CA GLY A 47 20.00 -7.25 -10.99
C GLY A 47 18.71 -6.55 -11.42
N SER A 48 18.37 -6.73 -12.69
CA SER A 48 17.14 -6.20 -13.28
C SER A 48 16.23 -7.32 -13.73
N ARG A 49 14.93 -7.13 -13.51
CA ARG A 49 13.89 -8.07 -13.89
C ARG A 49 12.78 -7.36 -14.63
N LYS A 50 12.14 -8.09 -15.54
CA LYS A 50 10.99 -7.64 -16.32
C LYS A 50 9.74 -8.37 -15.88
N CYS A 51 8.64 -7.63 -15.79
CA CYS A 51 7.32 -8.18 -15.47
C CYS A 51 6.93 -9.26 -16.48
N PRO A 52 6.42 -10.42 -16.01
CA PRO A 52 5.99 -11.51 -16.91
C PRO A 52 4.71 -11.16 -17.67
N ASN A 53 3.97 -10.13 -17.27
CA ASN A 53 2.77 -9.68 -18.01
C ASN A 53 3.19 -8.97 -19.31
N PRO A 54 2.86 -9.52 -20.49
CA PRO A 54 3.29 -8.97 -21.78
C PRO A 54 2.70 -7.57 -22.07
N LYS A 55 1.59 -7.22 -21.43
CA LYS A 55 0.97 -5.89 -21.55
C LYS A 55 1.63 -4.83 -20.68
N CYS A 56 2.37 -5.23 -19.65
CA CYS A 56 3.01 -4.30 -18.72
C CYS A 56 4.44 -3.95 -19.15
N ASN A 57 5.27 -5.00 -19.36
CA ASN A 57 6.70 -4.84 -19.62
C ASN A 57 7.47 -4.00 -18.57
N GLY A 58 6.90 -3.78 -17.38
CA GLY A 58 7.52 -3.00 -16.32
C GLY A 58 8.82 -3.62 -15.83
N HIS A 59 9.84 -2.80 -15.62
CA HIS A 59 11.13 -3.24 -15.13
C HIS A 59 11.26 -2.95 -13.64
N ILE A 60 11.93 -3.85 -12.91
CA ILE A 60 12.35 -3.64 -11.54
C ILE A 60 13.85 -3.90 -11.41
N PHE A 61 14.53 -3.07 -10.65
CA PHE A 61 15.85 -3.36 -10.14
C PHE A 61 15.68 -3.99 -8.75
N PHE A 62 16.46 -5.00 -8.40
CA PHE A 62 16.37 -5.67 -7.12
C PHE A 62 17.71 -5.73 -6.39
N ILE A 63 17.63 -5.85 -5.07
CA ILE A 63 18.70 -6.19 -4.17
C ILE A 63 18.24 -7.40 -3.36
N SER A 64 19.05 -8.47 -3.34
CA SER A 64 18.80 -9.64 -2.50
C SER A 64 20.02 -10.01 -1.68
N ASP A 65 19.79 -10.78 -0.61
CA ASP A 65 20.89 -11.39 0.16
C ASP A 65 21.49 -12.60 -0.57
N ASN A 66 22.49 -13.21 0.02
CA ASN A 66 23.18 -14.39 -0.54
C ASN A 66 22.30 -15.66 -0.54
N GLY A 67 21.23 -15.67 0.26
CA GLY A 67 20.21 -16.73 0.27
C GLY A 67 19.12 -16.54 -0.80
N GLY A 68 19.17 -15.46 -1.59
CA GLY A 68 18.17 -15.13 -2.60
C GLY A 68 16.91 -14.44 -2.04
N ASN A 69 16.91 -14.03 -0.76
CA ASN A 69 15.82 -13.28 -0.18
C ASN A 69 15.83 -11.85 -0.70
N LEU A 70 14.70 -11.38 -1.20
CA LEU A 70 14.55 -10.04 -1.73
C LEU A 70 14.58 -9.01 -0.59
N ILE A 71 15.59 -8.13 -0.60
CA ILE A 71 15.76 -7.08 0.41
C ILE A 71 15.08 -5.81 -0.03
N LYS A 72 15.24 -5.42 -1.30
CA LYS A 72 14.68 -4.16 -1.82
C LYS A 72 14.48 -4.23 -3.33
N THR A 73 13.49 -3.48 -3.80
CA THR A 73 13.27 -3.26 -5.23
C THR A 73 13.13 -1.78 -5.56
N TYR A 74 13.36 -1.45 -6.82
CA TYR A 74 13.10 -0.14 -7.40
C TYR A 74 12.35 -0.33 -8.74
N PRO A 75 11.10 0.15 -8.89
CA PRO A 75 10.29 0.75 -7.81
C PRO A 75 10.04 -0.21 -6.65
N SER A 76 9.76 0.36 -5.46
CA SER A 76 9.41 -0.42 -4.27
C SER A 76 8.14 -1.22 -4.48
N LEU A 77 8.08 -2.43 -3.92
CA LEU A 77 6.86 -3.22 -3.90
C LEU A 77 5.79 -2.49 -3.08
N LYS A 78 4.58 -2.45 -3.61
CA LYS A 78 3.43 -1.83 -2.94
C LYS A 78 2.37 -2.88 -2.67
N ILE A 79 1.65 -2.70 -1.57
CA ILE A 79 0.37 -3.36 -1.36
C ILE A 79 -0.61 -2.83 -2.41
N THR A 80 -1.28 -3.72 -3.13
CA THR A 80 -2.28 -3.35 -4.13
C THR A 80 -3.66 -3.24 -3.52
N PHE A 81 -4.52 -2.40 -4.09
CA PHE A 81 -5.94 -2.32 -3.74
C PHE A 81 -6.79 -2.08 -4.99
N ASP A 82 -8.04 -2.50 -4.93
CA ASP A 82 -9.01 -2.17 -5.95
C ASP A 82 -9.45 -0.71 -5.75
N SER A 83 -9.22 0.11 -6.77
CA SER A 83 -9.54 1.54 -6.75
C SER A 83 -10.77 1.90 -7.60
N GLU A 84 -11.53 0.91 -8.08
CA GLU A 84 -12.75 1.16 -8.84
C GLU A 84 -13.76 1.98 -7.99
N LYS A 85 -14.37 2.99 -8.60
CA LYS A 85 -15.35 3.88 -7.95
C LYS A 85 -14.85 4.77 -6.80
N ILE A 86 -13.58 4.68 -6.43
CA ILE A 86 -13.01 5.58 -5.43
C ILE A 86 -12.66 6.92 -6.11
N PRO A 87 -13.06 8.08 -5.54
CA PRO A 87 -12.70 9.39 -6.07
C PRO A 87 -11.19 9.56 -6.22
N ASP A 88 -10.74 10.14 -7.32
CA ASP A 88 -9.31 10.24 -7.68
C ASP A 88 -8.46 10.88 -6.57
N ARG A 89 -8.99 11.88 -5.89
CA ARG A 89 -8.30 12.52 -4.77
C ARG A 89 -7.99 11.55 -3.64
N ILE A 90 -9.00 10.78 -3.21
CA ILE A 90 -8.88 9.80 -2.12
C ILE A 90 -7.96 8.64 -2.53
N LYS A 91 -8.14 8.15 -3.77
CA LYS A 91 -7.26 7.16 -4.38
C LYS A 91 -5.80 7.61 -4.34
N HIS A 92 -5.52 8.86 -4.73
CA HIS A 92 -4.17 9.42 -4.79
C HIS A 92 -3.53 9.49 -3.41
N THR A 93 -4.29 9.97 -2.41
CA THR A 93 -3.82 10.06 -1.02
C THR A 93 -3.54 8.68 -0.43
N PHE A 94 -4.42 7.70 -0.68
CA PHE A 94 -4.18 6.34 -0.20
C PHE A 94 -3.01 5.66 -0.94
N ASP A 95 -2.86 5.87 -2.25
CA ASP A 95 -1.72 5.35 -3.03
C ASP A 95 -0.38 5.94 -2.55
N GLU A 96 -0.37 7.18 -2.06
CA GLU A 96 0.77 7.80 -1.39
C GLU A 96 1.09 7.10 -0.06
N ALA A 97 0.07 6.75 0.75
CA ALA A 97 0.26 5.96 1.97
C ALA A 97 0.93 4.62 1.66
N LEU A 98 0.45 3.89 0.63
CA LEU A 98 1.03 2.62 0.19
C LEU A 98 2.46 2.77 -0.34
N THR A 99 2.75 3.89 -0.99
CA THR A 99 4.10 4.21 -1.47
C THR A 99 5.06 4.46 -0.30
N CYS A 100 4.63 5.20 0.70
CA CYS A 100 5.39 5.44 1.93
C CYS A 100 5.67 4.11 2.66
N HIS A 101 4.67 3.25 2.82
CA HIS A 101 4.82 1.93 3.40
C HIS A 101 5.85 1.08 2.63
N GLY A 102 5.73 0.97 1.31
CA GLY A 102 6.65 0.21 0.45
C GLY A 102 8.10 0.70 0.51
N ASN A 103 8.32 1.94 0.96
CA ASN A 103 9.65 2.51 1.19
C ASN A 103 10.08 2.50 2.67
N ASN A 104 9.35 1.83 3.56
CA ASN A 104 9.57 1.77 5.00
C ASN A 104 9.49 3.16 5.70
N CYS A 105 8.74 4.10 5.11
CA CYS A 105 8.43 5.40 5.69
C CYS A 105 7.13 5.30 6.51
N PHE A 106 7.15 4.53 7.60
CA PHE A 106 5.94 4.14 8.33
C PHE A 106 5.20 5.33 8.94
N THR A 107 5.91 6.24 9.59
CA THR A 107 5.31 7.48 10.13
C THR A 107 4.56 8.27 9.05
N ALA A 108 5.18 8.48 7.89
CA ALA A 108 4.53 9.17 6.77
C ALA A 108 3.31 8.40 6.25
N SER A 109 3.40 7.06 6.17
CA SER A 109 2.28 6.21 5.78
C SER A 109 1.08 6.36 6.72
N ALA A 110 1.29 6.36 8.05
CA ALA A 110 0.23 6.55 9.04
C ALA A 110 -0.45 7.93 8.90
N ILE A 111 0.33 8.98 8.67
CA ILE A 111 -0.21 10.33 8.43
C ILE A 111 -1.06 10.35 7.16
N MET A 112 -0.64 9.69 6.09
CA MET A 112 -1.39 9.63 4.84
C MET A 112 -2.66 8.78 4.95
N ILE A 113 -2.67 7.71 5.75
CA ILE A 113 -3.89 6.97 6.11
C ILE A 113 -4.88 7.90 6.81
N ARG A 114 -4.45 8.64 7.82
CA ARG A 114 -5.29 9.63 8.49
C ARG A 114 -5.87 10.66 7.50
N LYS A 115 -5.03 11.20 6.61
CA LYS A 115 -5.47 12.14 5.57
C LYS A 115 -6.51 11.51 4.65
N THR A 116 -6.38 10.22 4.32
CA THR A 116 -7.39 9.48 3.56
C THR A 116 -8.76 9.48 4.28
N LEU A 117 -8.78 9.27 5.61
CA LEU A 117 -10.02 9.36 6.39
C LEU A 117 -10.62 10.78 6.37
N GLU A 118 -9.79 11.81 6.47
CA GLU A 118 -10.25 13.21 6.38
C GLU A 118 -10.90 13.51 5.03
N GLU A 119 -10.33 12.99 3.95
CA GLU A 119 -10.88 13.15 2.59
C GLU A 119 -12.17 12.35 2.38
N ILE A 120 -12.30 11.14 2.94
CA ILE A 120 -13.55 10.38 2.94
C ILE A 120 -14.65 11.18 3.65
N CYS A 121 -14.36 11.72 4.83
CA CYS A 121 -15.33 12.55 5.56
C CYS A 121 -15.73 13.79 4.76
N LEU A 122 -14.78 14.42 4.07
CA LEU A 122 -15.07 15.60 3.23
C LEU A 122 -15.94 15.22 2.02
N ASP A 123 -15.62 14.13 1.32
CA ASP A 123 -16.37 13.64 0.18
C ASP A 123 -17.83 13.30 0.54
N LYS A 124 -18.03 12.72 1.71
CA LYS A 124 -19.38 12.40 2.24
C LYS A 124 -20.02 13.58 2.97
N THR A 125 -19.50 14.79 2.83
CA THR A 125 -20.02 16.00 3.47
C THR A 125 -20.25 15.86 4.98
N SER A 126 -19.38 15.08 5.64
CA SER A 126 -19.46 14.86 7.07
C SER A 126 -18.86 16.02 7.84
N GLU A 127 -19.70 16.71 8.60
CA GLU A 127 -19.34 17.92 9.34
C GLU A 127 -18.81 17.61 10.75
N GLY A 128 -17.92 18.47 11.25
CA GLY A 128 -17.39 18.39 12.59
C GLY A 128 -16.13 19.24 12.77
N LYS A 129 -15.93 19.71 13.99
CA LYS A 129 -14.80 20.59 14.34
C LYS A 129 -13.43 19.90 14.27
N ASN A 130 -13.40 18.58 14.29
CA ASN A 130 -12.20 17.76 14.18
C ASN A 130 -12.55 16.40 13.54
N LEU A 131 -11.53 15.60 13.19
CA LEU A 131 -11.72 14.32 12.53
C LEU A 131 -12.56 13.34 13.36
N PHE A 132 -12.39 13.32 14.70
CA PHE A 132 -13.22 12.49 15.58
C PHE A 132 -14.72 12.76 15.36
N LYS A 133 -15.14 14.03 15.39
CA LYS A 133 -16.54 14.41 15.20
C LYS A 133 -17.03 14.19 13.77
N ARG A 134 -16.15 14.32 12.78
CA ARG A 134 -16.49 14.00 11.38
C ARG A 134 -16.75 12.52 11.20
N ILE A 135 -15.92 11.64 11.76
CA ILE A 135 -16.15 10.18 11.71
C ILE A 135 -17.47 9.82 12.42
N GLU A 136 -17.77 10.40 13.58
CA GLU A 136 -19.05 10.21 14.26
C GLU A 136 -20.26 10.66 13.41
N ASN A 137 -20.13 11.82 12.77
CA ASN A 137 -21.19 12.35 11.90
C ASN A 137 -21.38 11.51 10.63
N LEU A 138 -20.37 10.80 10.18
CA LEU A 138 -20.41 9.96 8.98
C LEU A 138 -21.53 8.91 9.05
N LYS A 139 -21.86 8.40 10.26
CA LYS A 139 -22.98 7.48 10.53
C LYS A 139 -24.34 8.04 10.05
N SER A 140 -24.51 9.34 10.02
CA SER A 140 -25.72 9.99 9.54
C SER A 140 -25.78 10.17 8.04
N LYS A 141 -24.66 9.97 7.35
CA LYS A 141 -24.52 10.20 5.91
C LYS A 141 -24.52 8.91 5.09
N ILE A 142 -23.95 7.86 5.63
CA ILE A 142 -23.83 6.56 4.97
C ILE A 142 -24.04 5.43 5.98
N VAL A 143 -24.48 4.27 5.47
CA VAL A 143 -24.66 3.07 6.29
C VAL A 143 -23.33 2.32 6.37
N LEU A 144 -22.72 2.33 7.52
CA LEU A 144 -21.49 1.56 7.81
C LEU A 144 -21.68 0.70 9.07
N PRO A 145 -21.10 -0.52 9.11
CA PRO A 145 -20.98 -1.28 10.34
C PRO A 145 -20.26 -0.47 11.43
N GLN A 146 -20.69 -0.67 12.70
CA GLN A 146 -20.07 0.05 13.82
C GLN A 146 -18.58 -0.25 13.93
N GLU A 147 -18.16 -1.46 13.63
CA GLU A 147 -16.77 -1.92 13.66
C GLU A 147 -15.89 -1.11 12.69
N LEU A 148 -16.41 -0.70 11.53
CA LEU A 148 -15.66 0.16 10.61
C LEU A 148 -15.53 1.58 11.14
N ILE A 149 -16.54 2.11 11.79
CA ILE A 149 -16.48 3.42 12.44
C ILE A 149 -15.46 3.41 13.60
N ASP A 150 -15.49 2.38 14.43
CA ASP A 150 -14.56 2.22 15.53
C ASP A 150 -13.12 2.10 15.01
N GLY A 151 -12.90 1.30 13.97
CA GLY A 151 -11.60 1.20 13.32
C GLY A 151 -11.13 2.50 12.68
N MET A 152 -12.03 3.33 12.11
CA MET A 152 -11.66 4.68 11.65
C MET A 152 -11.16 5.55 12.81
N GLN A 153 -11.71 5.40 14.03
CA GLN A 153 -11.22 6.12 15.20
C GLN A 153 -9.84 5.63 15.64
N GLU A 154 -9.57 4.33 15.59
CA GLU A 154 -8.22 3.78 15.88
C GLU A 154 -7.19 4.26 14.86
N LEU A 155 -7.50 4.21 13.56
CA LEU A 155 -6.64 4.75 12.50
C LEU A 155 -6.38 6.25 12.67
N ARG A 156 -7.37 7.00 13.13
CA ARG A 156 -7.21 8.42 13.46
C ARG A 156 -6.18 8.61 14.58
N LEU A 157 -6.24 7.78 15.64
CA LEU A 157 -5.28 7.82 16.75
C LEU A 157 -3.87 7.49 16.28
N LEU A 158 -3.70 6.40 15.52
CA LEU A 158 -2.40 6.03 14.95
C LEU A 158 -1.78 7.18 14.13
N GLY A 159 -2.57 7.80 13.25
CA GLY A 159 -2.11 8.93 12.45
C GLY A 159 -1.84 10.19 13.28
N ASN A 160 -2.50 10.36 14.44
CA ASN A 160 -2.22 11.43 15.38
C ASN A 160 -0.86 11.23 16.08
N ASP A 161 -0.61 10.01 16.56
CA ASP A 161 0.65 9.64 17.19
C ASP A 161 1.83 9.77 16.21
N ALA A 162 1.61 9.42 14.95
CA ALA A 162 2.60 9.62 13.89
C ALA A 162 2.94 11.10 13.65
N ALA A 163 1.99 12.02 13.87
CA ALA A 163 2.15 13.44 13.60
C ALA A 163 2.66 14.25 14.81
N HIS A 164 2.48 13.74 16.02
CA HIS A 164 2.74 14.48 17.27
C HIS A 164 3.57 13.67 18.26
N ILE A 165 4.74 14.19 18.64
CA ILE A 165 5.66 13.51 19.59
C ILE A 165 5.03 13.31 20.97
N GLU A 166 4.09 14.15 21.37
CA GLU A 166 3.42 14.09 22.68
C GLU A 166 2.26 13.08 22.71
N ALA A 167 1.82 12.59 21.55
CA ALA A 167 0.78 11.58 21.46
C ALA A 167 1.42 10.19 21.58
N ASN A 168 0.99 9.39 22.54
CA ASN A 168 1.55 8.09 22.89
C ASN A 168 0.44 7.06 23.10
N THR A 169 -0.47 6.92 22.14
CA THR A 169 -1.52 5.90 22.18
C THR A 169 -0.97 4.54 21.74
N PHE A 170 -0.08 4.54 20.74
CA PHE A 170 0.59 3.34 20.25
C PHE A 170 2.05 3.31 20.73
N GLU A 171 2.50 2.14 21.18
CA GLU A 171 3.86 1.94 21.69
C GLU A 171 4.89 2.14 20.57
N GLN A 172 4.56 1.72 19.35
CA GLN A 172 5.39 1.94 18.18
C GLN A 172 4.53 2.02 16.91
N ILE A 173 5.07 2.67 15.87
CA ILE A 173 4.47 2.73 14.54
C ILE A 173 5.47 2.08 13.57
N GLY A 174 5.33 0.77 13.42
CA GLY A 174 6.17 -0.06 12.59
C GLY A 174 5.45 -0.68 11.39
N LYS A 175 6.05 -1.71 10.84
CA LYS A 175 5.54 -2.40 9.65
C LYS A 175 4.20 -3.08 9.91
N ASP A 176 4.11 -3.82 11.01
CA ASP A 176 2.95 -4.67 11.31
C ASP A 176 1.71 -3.82 11.61
N GLU A 177 1.86 -2.73 12.38
CA GLU A 177 0.79 -1.78 12.65
C GLU A 177 0.28 -1.15 11.35
N LEU A 178 1.19 -0.82 10.42
CA LEU A 178 0.81 -0.23 9.14
C LEU A 178 0.15 -1.24 8.20
N GLU A 179 0.59 -2.49 8.14
CA GLU A 179 -0.05 -3.51 7.31
C GLU A 179 -1.49 -3.76 7.74
N ILE A 180 -1.76 -3.87 9.05
CA ILE A 180 -3.11 -3.97 9.60
C ILE A 180 -3.93 -2.72 9.25
N SER A 181 -3.36 -1.53 9.44
CA SER A 181 -4.02 -0.25 9.16
C SER A 181 -4.38 -0.09 7.68
N ILE A 182 -3.50 -0.51 6.79
CA ILE A 182 -3.73 -0.51 5.34
C ILE A 182 -4.88 -1.46 4.98
N GLU A 183 -4.87 -2.69 5.48
CA GLU A 183 -5.95 -3.65 5.21
C GLU A 183 -7.29 -3.12 5.72
N PHE A 184 -7.33 -2.53 6.92
CA PHE A 184 -8.54 -1.95 7.46
C PHE A 184 -9.03 -0.74 6.63
N THR A 185 -8.11 0.10 6.16
CA THR A 185 -8.45 1.24 5.27
C THR A 185 -9.03 0.76 3.94
N LYS A 186 -8.53 -0.36 3.39
CA LYS A 186 -9.11 -0.98 2.18
C LYS A 186 -10.55 -1.41 2.41
N GLU A 187 -10.88 -2.02 3.55
CA GLU A 187 -12.25 -2.41 3.88
C GLU A 187 -13.17 -1.18 4.03
N ILE A 188 -12.68 -0.09 4.64
CA ILE A 188 -13.41 1.19 4.70
C ILE A 188 -13.72 1.70 3.28
N LEU A 189 -12.71 1.76 2.41
CA LEU A 189 -12.87 2.23 1.03
C LEU A 189 -13.86 1.38 0.24
N LYS A 190 -13.83 0.06 0.39
CA LYS A 190 -14.81 -0.85 -0.22
C LYS A 190 -16.22 -0.55 0.28
N ALA A 191 -16.39 -0.45 1.60
CA ALA A 191 -17.72 -0.22 2.19
C ALA A 191 -18.30 1.12 1.76
N VAL A 192 -17.49 2.16 1.66
CA VAL A 192 -17.93 3.51 1.33
C VAL A 192 -18.21 3.71 -0.16
N TYR A 193 -17.48 3.02 -1.06
CA TYR A 193 -17.51 3.33 -2.50
C TYR A 193 -17.87 2.16 -3.41
N GLN A 194 -17.67 0.91 -2.98
CA GLN A 194 -17.74 -0.23 -3.89
C GLN A 194 -18.95 -1.14 -3.64
N TYR A 195 -19.45 -1.25 -2.42
CA TYR A 195 -20.52 -2.20 -2.09
C TYR A 195 -21.83 -1.89 -2.83
N GLU A 196 -22.20 -0.63 -2.98
CA GLU A 196 -23.41 -0.24 -3.72
C GLU A 196 -23.29 -0.65 -5.19
N SER A 197 -22.19 -0.32 -5.85
CA SER A 197 -21.93 -0.70 -7.24
C SER A 197 -21.88 -2.23 -7.42
N LEU A 198 -21.32 -2.96 -6.46
CA LEU A 198 -21.28 -4.42 -6.49
C LEU A 198 -22.69 -5.02 -6.39
N LEU A 199 -23.53 -4.45 -5.52
CA LEU A 199 -24.93 -4.87 -5.39
C LEU A 199 -25.73 -4.57 -6.67
N GLU A 200 -25.51 -3.44 -7.31
CA GLU A 200 -26.13 -3.11 -8.60
C GLU A 200 -25.72 -4.10 -9.70
N LYS A 201 -24.41 -4.40 -9.80
CA LYS A 201 -23.92 -5.43 -10.72
C LYS A 201 -24.59 -6.78 -10.47
N LEU A 202 -24.73 -7.19 -9.20
CA LEU A 202 -25.40 -8.45 -8.84
C LEU A 202 -26.89 -8.45 -9.25
N ARG A 203 -27.59 -7.33 -9.06
CA ARG A 203 -29.00 -7.18 -9.45
C ARG A 203 -29.18 -7.25 -10.96
N SER A 204 -28.27 -6.70 -11.74
CA SER A 204 -28.32 -6.75 -13.22
C SER A 204 -28.12 -8.14 -13.82
N LEU A 205 -27.65 -9.12 -13.02
CA LEU A 205 -27.53 -10.53 -13.45
C LEU A 205 -28.87 -11.29 -13.35
N LYS A 206 -29.90 -10.72 -12.73
CA LYS A 206 -31.23 -11.35 -12.71
C LYS A 206 -31.83 -11.32 -14.11
N LYS A 207 -32.43 -12.44 -14.53
CA LYS A 207 -33.27 -12.45 -15.73
C LYS A 207 -34.43 -11.53 -15.50
N GLU A 208 -34.76 -10.69 -16.48
CA GLU A 208 -36.05 -10.02 -16.55
C GLU A 208 -37.08 -11.12 -16.79
N ASP A 209 -38.07 -11.24 -15.89
CA ASP A 209 -39.25 -12.12 -16.05
C ASP A 209 -40.22 -11.57 -17.09
#